data_0793b5e7217343a8bffff286ef7ce6a8
#
_entry.id   0793b5e7217343a8bffff286ef7ce6a8
#
_cell.length_a   1.000
_cell.length_b   1.000
_cell.length_c   1.000
_cell.angle_alpha   90.00
_cell.angle_beta   90.00
_cell.angle_gamma   90.00
#
_symmetry.space_group_name_H-M   'P 1'
#
loop_
_entity.id
_entity.type
_entity.pdbx_description
1 polymer ?
#
loop_
_entity_poly.entity_id
_entity_poly.type
_entity_poly.pdbx_seq_one_letter_code
_entity_poly.pdbx_strand_id
1 'polypeptide(L)'
;MKILHISAYDCHGGAGRAASRLHSALLRIGMDSRLLVMSKNGDAPRTEQLCGRLLSIRNAFRMRYDGMSLRRYRERKEDYFSPNRAHNGVLLRRIAEIAPDVVHLHWVNHGFLSVEDLAKIGRPIVWTLHDSWAFTGGCHCPQECLRYRGECGDCPILRSGEDRDLSRAIFRRKAKVYPRLEHLRIVTPSEWLAQSARKSALLKGREVTAIPNALDVDRFHLMDRAAARSLFNLPRNRKLVLFGAMNALQDRNKGFDLLCGALARLDCKEGVELVLFGAPAGAEIPELPVPARNIGFVRDDATLCALYNACDAMVVPSRQESQSQTATESLACGTPVVAFRASGVQEMVLHGEDGYLVEPFDSADLARGIDAMLHSDSPERLRGKAREEAVRRFSYDVVAERYRQVYREITREG
;
A
#
# COMPACT_ATOMS: atom_id res chain seq x y z
N MET A 1 18.95 15.62 -13.21
CA MET A 1 18.88 15.00 -11.87
C MET A 1 18.46 13.55 -12.05
N LYS A 2 19.33 12.63 -11.66
CA LYS A 2 19.16 11.18 -11.78
C LYS A 2 18.62 10.61 -10.47
N ILE A 3 17.43 10.02 -10.50
CA ILE A 3 16.77 9.41 -9.34
C ILE A 3 16.88 7.89 -9.46
N LEU A 4 17.36 7.24 -8.39
CA LEU A 4 17.39 5.78 -8.30
C LEU A 4 16.40 5.30 -7.25
N HIS A 5 15.28 4.73 -7.69
CA HIS A 5 14.34 4.05 -6.82
C HIS A 5 14.88 2.67 -6.43
N ILE A 6 14.70 2.32 -5.15
CA ILE A 6 15.08 1.02 -4.59
C ILE A 6 13.85 0.41 -3.92
N SER A 7 13.40 -0.73 -4.41
CA SER A 7 12.27 -1.49 -3.86
C SER A 7 12.58 -2.99 -3.93
N ALA A 8 12.14 -3.77 -2.94
CA ALA A 8 12.32 -5.22 -3.01
C ALA A 8 11.56 -5.82 -4.22
N TYR A 9 10.41 -5.26 -4.57
CA TYR A 9 9.56 -5.72 -5.68
C TYR A 9 9.12 -4.54 -6.54
N ASP A 10 8.79 -4.81 -7.81
CA ASP A 10 8.21 -3.82 -8.73
C ASP A 10 6.67 -3.89 -8.79
N CYS A 11 6.10 -5.07 -8.98
CA CYS A 11 4.65 -5.24 -9.18
C CYS A 11 3.97 -6.06 -8.08
N HIS A 12 4.74 -6.62 -7.12
CA HIS A 12 4.19 -7.43 -6.04
C HIS A 12 3.83 -6.56 -4.83
N GLY A 13 2.59 -6.69 -4.36
CA GLY A 13 2.07 -5.93 -3.22
C GLY A 13 1.86 -4.44 -3.50
N GLY A 14 1.25 -3.75 -2.54
CA GLY A 14 0.91 -2.32 -2.67
C GLY A 14 2.13 -1.43 -2.82
N ALA A 15 3.19 -1.69 -2.05
CA ALA A 15 4.42 -0.89 -2.07
C ALA A 15 5.20 -1.02 -3.39
N GLY A 16 5.30 -2.24 -3.96
CA GLY A 16 5.95 -2.47 -5.25
C GLY A 16 5.22 -1.75 -6.38
N ARG A 17 3.89 -1.89 -6.44
CA ARG A 17 3.06 -1.15 -7.42
C ARG A 17 3.22 0.36 -7.28
N ALA A 18 3.21 0.89 -6.05
CA ALA A 18 3.39 2.32 -5.81
C ALA A 18 4.77 2.81 -6.29
N ALA A 19 5.84 2.04 -6.03
CA ALA A 19 7.19 2.36 -6.51
C ALA A 19 7.26 2.39 -8.04
N SER A 20 6.71 1.38 -8.72
CA SER A 20 6.67 1.32 -10.20
C SER A 20 5.83 2.44 -10.80
N ARG A 21 4.67 2.74 -10.22
CA ARG A 21 3.79 3.82 -10.68
C ARG A 21 4.46 5.18 -10.53
N LEU A 22 5.10 5.45 -9.40
CA LEU A 22 5.86 6.69 -9.22
C LEU A 22 7.04 6.79 -10.20
N HIS A 23 7.79 5.71 -10.38
CA HIS A 23 8.86 5.65 -11.37
C HIS A 23 8.35 5.99 -12.78
N SER A 24 7.24 5.37 -13.20
CA SER A 24 6.60 5.66 -14.49
C SER A 24 6.11 7.10 -14.59
N ALA A 25 5.53 7.64 -13.52
CA ALA A 25 5.07 9.03 -13.45
C ALA A 25 6.23 10.02 -13.63
N LEU A 26 7.38 9.76 -13.01
CA LEU A 26 8.57 10.61 -13.14
C LEU A 26 9.16 10.53 -14.55
N LEU A 27 9.16 9.35 -15.19
CA LEU A 27 9.57 9.21 -16.60
C LEU A 27 8.64 9.99 -17.53
N ARG A 28 7.34 9.98 -17.26
CA ARG A 28 6.32 10.72 -18.04
C ARG A 28 6.59 12.24 -18.04
N ILE A 29 7.02 12.81 -16.93
CA ILE A 29 7.40 14.24 -16.84
C ILE A 29 8.86 14.52 -17.23
N GLY A 30 9.54 13.56 -17.87
CA GLY A 30 10.89 13.72 -18.43
C GLY A 30 12.05 13.65 -17.42
N MET A 31 11.83 13.12 -16.21
CA MET A 31 12.91 12.93 -15.23
C MET A 31 13.76 11.69 -15.55
N ASP A 32 15.07 11.75 -15.27
CA ASP A 32 15.97 10.58 -15.36
C ASP A 32 15.74 9.67 -14.14
N SER A 33 14.72 8.84 -14.23
CA SER A 33 14.34 7.88 -13.20
C SER A 33 14.75 6.46 -13.58
N ARG A 34 15.25 5.70 -12.60
CA ARG A 34 15.59 4.26 -12.70
C ARG A 34 15.01 3.54 -11.51
N LEU A 35 14.58 2.30 -11.70
CA LEU A 35 14.08 1.44 -10.63
C LEU A 35 14.96 0.20 -10.50
N LEU A 36 15.56 0.00 -9.33
CA LEU A 36 16.37 -1.17 -8.99
C LEU A 36 15.63 -2.04 -7.99
N VAL A 37 15.37 -3.30 -8.36
CA VAL A 37 14.58 -4.24 -7.55
C VAL A 37 15.32 -5.53 -7.22
N MET A 38 14.92 -6.19 -6.15
CA MET A 38 15.38 -7.54 -5.81
C MET A 38 14.73 -8.59 -6.73
N SER A 39 13.43 -8.45 -7.00
CA SER A 39 12.67 -9.33 -7.89
C SER A 39 11.85 -8.50 -8.87
N LYS A 40 12.07 -8.73 -10.17
CA LYS A 40 11.37 -8.06 -11.26
C LYS A 40 10.30 -9.00 -11.83
N ASN A 41 9.07 -8.53 -11.87
CA ASN A 41 7.91 -9.25 -12.41
C ASN A 41 7.14 -8.41 -13.44
N GLY A 42 7.40 -7.10 -13.50
CA GLY A 42 6.79 -6.17 -14.45
C GLY A 42 7.74 -5.78 -15.58
N ASP A 43 7.22 -4.97 -16.47
CA ASP A 43 7.88 -4.50 -17.70
C ASP A 43 8.13 -2.99 -17.73
N ALA A 44 7.98 -2.30 -16.58
CA ALA A 44 8.20 -0.86 -16.50
C ALA A 44 9.60 -0.50 -17.06
N PRO A 45 9.69 0.54 -17.93
CA PRO A 45 10.95 0.94 -18.56
C PRO A 45 12.01 1.26 -17.50
N ARG A 46 13.31 1.08 -17.86
CA ARG A 46 14.45 1.36 -16.96
C ARG A 46 14.35 0.71 -15.58
N THR A 47 13.65 -0.42 -15.48
CA THR A 47 13.61 -1.28 -14.29
C THR A 47 14.63 -2.37 -14.43
N GLU A 48 15.55 -2.45 -13.47
CA GLU A 48 16.65 -3.42 -13.43
C GLU A 48 16.49 -4.32 -12.20
N GLN A 49 16.63 -5.62 -12.39
CA GLN A 49 16.77 -6.55 -11.29
C GLN A 49 18.23 -6.57 -10.82
N LEU A 50 18.47 -6.41 -9.53
CA LEU A 50 19.81 -6.32 -8.95
C LEU A 50 20.72 -7.49 -9.34
N CYS A 51 20.15 -8.65 -9.64
CA CYS A 51 20.91 -9.90 -9.75
C CYS A 51 20.32 -10.88 -10.78
N GLY A 52 21.17 -11.49 -11.61
CA GLY A 52 20.84 -12.66 -12.41
C GLY A 52 20.65 -13.95 -11.57
N ARG A 53 20.41 -15.10 -12.23
CA ARG A 53 20.05 -16.39 -11.62
C ARG A 53 20.93 -16.85 -10.45
N LEU A 54 22.26 -16.67 -10.50
CA LEU A 54 23.19 -17.08 -9.43
C LEU A 54 23.02 -16.30 -8.12
N LEU A 55 22.53 -15.07 -8.21
CA LEU A 55 22.31 -14.21 -7.05
C LEU A 55 20.87 -14.34 -6.50
N SER A 56 19.97 -15.00 -7.20
CA SER A 56 18.66 -15.39 -6.65
C SER A 56 18.84 -16.34 -5.45
N ILE A 57 19.82 -17.26 -5.53
CA ILE A 57 20.21 -18.15 -4.43
C ILE A 57 20.72 -17.34 -3.23
N ARG A 58 21.58 -16.34 -3.46
CA ARG A 58 22.07 -15.45 -2.37
C ARG A 58 20.93 -14.64 -1.75
N ASN A 59 19.99 -14.16 -2.54
CA ASN A 59 18.81 -13.46 -2.01
C ASN A 59 17.95 -14.38 -1.15
N ALA A 60 17.73 -15.63 -1.57
CA ALA A 60 17.03 -16.63 -0.76
C ALA A 60 17.74 -16.89 0.58
N PHE A 61 19.07 -17.03 0.57
CA PHE A 61 19.87 -17.16 1.80
C PHE A 61 19.76 -15.92 2.69
N ARG A 62 19.76 -14.72 2.12
CA ARG A 62 19.63 -13.46 2.87
C ARG A 62 18.25 -13.34 3.50
N MET A 63 17.19 -13.65 2.75
CA MET A 63 15.83 -13.70 3.29
C MET A 63 15.72 -14.70 4.45
N ARG A 64 16.29 -15.90 4.29
CA ARG A 64 16.32 -16.93 5.32
C ARG A 64 17.11 -16.48 6.57
N TYR A 65 18.30 -15.89 6.37
CA TYR A 65 19.11 -15.33 7.44
C TYR A 65 18.38 -14.20 8.18
N ASP A 66 17.74 -13.31 7.42
CA ASP A 66 16.96 -12.20 7.98
C ASP A 66 15.83 -12.71 8.88
N GLY A 67 15.10 -13.73 8.42
CA GLY A 67 14.00 -14.35 9.17
C GLY A 67 14.42 -15.25 10.34
N MET A 68 15.70 -15.62 10.48
CA MET A 68 16.11 -16.58 11.52
C MET A 68 15.77 -16.14 12.94
N SER A 69 15.91 -14.85 13.24
CA SER A 69 15.62 -14.30 14.56
C SER A 69 14.14 -14.40 14.96
N LEU A 70 13.24 -14.53 13.98
CA LEU A 70 11.80 -14.69 14.22
C LEU A 70 11.42 -16.11 14.66
N ARG A 71 12.30 -17.10 14.48
CA ARG A 71 12.03 -18.50 14.87
C ARG A 71 11.84 -18.68 16.37
N ARG A 72 12.41 -17.78 17.19
CA ARG A 72 12.21 -17.76 18.65
C ARG A 72 10.76 -17.45 19.02
N TYR A 73 10.03 -16.70 18.18
CA TYR A 73 8.66 -16.22 18.42
C TYR A 73 7.65 -17.06 17.66
N ARG A 74 7.41 -18.30 18.11
CA ARG A 74 6.55 -19.27 17.42
C ARG A 74 5.06 -18.89 17.46
N GLU A 75 4.64 -18.20 18.51
CA GLU A 75 3.25 -17.77 18.73
C GLU A 75 2.97 -16.35 18.21
N ARG A 76 3.93 -15.74 17.49
CA ARG A 76 3.72 -14.41 16.91
C ARG A 76 2.48 -14.36 16.04
N LYS A 77 1.84 -13.20 16.00
CA LYS A 77 0.79 -12.95 15.01
C LYS A 77 1.37 -13.05 13.60
N GLU A 78 0.56 -13.49 12.63
CA GLU A 78 0.99 -13.63 11.24
C GLU A 78 1.25 -12.29 10.53
N ASP A 79 1.25 -11.19 11.25
CA ASP A 79 1.55 -9.86 10.72
C ASP A 79 3.00 -9.78 10.21
N TYR A 80 3.20 -8.98 9.18
CA TYR A 80 4.53 -8.72 8.64
C TYR A 80 5.43 -8.09 9.70
N PHE A 81 6.59 -8.73 9.92
CA PHE A 81 7.63 -8.28 10.82
C PHE A 81 9.00 -8.52 10.20
N SER A 82 9.80 -7.46 10.03
CA SER A 82 11.09 -7.54 9.31
C SER A 82 12.25 -7.09 10.18
N PRO A 83 13.22 -7.98 10.45
CA PRO A 83 14.44 -7.64 11.21
C PRO A 83 15.45 -6.78 10.44
N ASN A 84 15.53 -6.90 9.12
CA ASN A 84 16.48 -6.22 8.22
C ASN A 84 17.92 -6.23 8.72
N ARG A 85 18.47 -7.45 8.89
CA ARG A 85 19.84 -7.70 9.36
C ARG A 85 20.83 -8.04 8.25
N ALA A 86 20.31 -8.49 7.11
CA ALA A 86 21.14 -9.01 6.03
C ALA A 86 21.82 -7.88 5.23
N HIS A 87 23.14 -7.73 5.40
CA HIS A 87 23.96 -6.77 4.64
C HIS A 87 23.96 -7.02 3.14
N ASN A 88 23.88 -5.97 2.29
CA ASN A 88 23.87 -6.06 0.83
C ASN A 88 24.95 -5.23 0.13
N GLY A 89 26.20 -5.69 0.19
CA GLY A 89 27.31 -5.03 -0.49
C GLY A 89 27.16 -4.99 -2.03
N VAL A 90 26.38 -5.90 -2.64
CA VAL A 90 26.11 -5.85 -4.09
C VAL A 90 25.20 -4.67 -4.42
N LEU A 91 24.16 -4.46 -3.63
CA LEU A 91 23.26 -3.30 -3.78
C LEU A 91 24.04 -1.99 -3.61
N LEU A 92 24.86 -1.89 -2.56
CA LEU A 92 25.64 -0.67 -2.29
C LEU A 92 26.64 -0.37 -3.44
N ARG A 93 27.33 -1.37 -3.98
CA ARG A 93 28.19 -1.20 -5.16
C ARG A 93 27.39 -0.74 -6.37
N ARG A 94 26.21 -1.33 -6.61
CA ARG A 94 25.37 -0.94 -7.75
C ARG A 94 24.87 0.50 -7.64
N ILE A 95 24.53 0.96 -6.43
CA ILE A 95 24.20 2.37 -6.16
C ILE A 95 25.41 3.28 -6.52
N ALA A 96 26.62 2.90 -6.08
CA ALA A 96 27.84 3.66 -6.36
C ALA A 96 28.15 3.73 -7.86
N GLU A 97 28.00 2.62 -8.60
CA GLU A 97 28.19 2.55 -10.06
C GLU A 97 27.18 3.42 -10.82
N ILE A 98 25.91 3.41 -10.43
CA ILE A 98 24.88 4.23 -11.06
C ILE A 98 25.13 5.71 -10.76
N ALA A 99 25.72 6.02 -9.62
CA ALA A 99 25.99 7.37 -9.13
C ALA A 99 24.77 8.31 -9.28
N PRO A 100 23.64 8.00 -8.60
CA PRO A 100 22.46 8.85 -8.65
C PRO A 100 22.66 10.14 -7.86
N ASP A 101 21.90 11.19 -8.20
CA ASP A 101 21.82 12.40 -7.39
C ASP A 101 21.00 12.17 -6.12
N VAL A 102 19.95 11.36 -6.20
CA VAL A 102 19.08 10.98 -5.08
C VAL A 102 18.79 9.49 -5.13
N VAL A 103 18.89 8.83 -3.99
CA VAL A 103 18.37 7.46 -3.77
C VAL A 103 16.99 7.55 -3.16
N HIS A 104 15.99 6.97 -3.83
CA HIS A 104 14.62 6.93 -3.34
C HIS A 104 14.27 5.53 -2.85
N LEU A 105 14.11 5.38 -1.54
CA LEU A 105 13.77 4.11 -0.92
C LEU A 105 12.26 3.93 -0.86
N HIS A 106 11.79 2.72 -1.13
CA HIS A 106 10.43 2.27 -0.93
C HIS A 106 10.41 1.13 0.09
N TRP A 107 9.89 -0.02 -0.27
CA TRP A 107 9.88 -1.18 0.61
C TRP A 107 11.17 -2.00 0.44
N VAL A 108 12.07 -1.93 1.41
CA VAL A 108 13.44 -2.47 1.33
C VAL A 108 13.68 -3.68 2.24
N ASN A 109 12.62 -4.34 2.63
CA ASN A 109 12.61 -5.43 3.59
C ASN A 109 12.97 -6.80 2.95
N HIS A 110 12.69 -7.90 3.62
CA HIS A 110 13.03 -9.25 3.21
C HIS A 110 14.54 -9.45 2.92
N GLY A 111 15.40 -8.86 3.74
CA GLY A 111 16.85 -8.98 3.58
C GLY A 111 17.40 -8.21 2.37
N PHE A 112 16.64 -7.31 1.75
CA PHE A 112 17.10 -6.54 0.59
C PHE A 112 18.08 -5.44 1.00
N LEU A 113 17.83 -4.74 2.10
CA LEU A 113 18.70 -3.71 2.66
C LEU A 113 18.71 -3.81 4.18
N SER A 114 19.90 -3.89 4.82
CA SER A 114 19.96 -3.86 6.27
C SER A 114 19.80 -2.44 6.82
N VAL A 115 19.46 -2.32 8.10
CA VAL A 115 19.38 -1.01 8.77
C VAL A 115 20.73 -0.28 8.68
N GLU A 116 21.84 -1.00 8.86
CA GLU A 116 23.20 -0.47 8.83
C GLU A 116 23.66 -0.04 7.44
N ASP A 117 23.11 -0.64 6.39
CA ASP A 117 23.44 -0.29 5.01
C ASP A 117 22.91 1.08 4.62
N LEU A 118 21.85 1.56 5.27
CA LEU A 118 21.30 2.90 5.02
C LEU A 118 22.38 3.99 5.16
N ALA A 119 23.22 3.90 6.20
CA ALA A 119 24.29 4.87 6.44
C ALA A 119 25.47 4.75 5.46
N LYS A 120 25.49 3.72 4.58
CA LYS A 120 26.54 3.47 3.59
C LYS A 120 26.12 3.88 2.17
N ILE A 121 24.91 4.35 1.99
CA ILE A 121 24.40 4.78 0.67
C ILE A 121 25.20 5.96 0.13
N GLY A 122 25.62 6.90 0.97
CA GLY A 122 26.47 8.03 0.60
C GLY A 122 25.85 9.01 -0.40
N ARG A 123 24.53 9.07 -0.44
CA ARG A 123 23.73 9.96 -1.29
C ARG A 123 22.54 10.50 -0.52
N PRO A 124 21.99 11.66 -0.89
CA PRO A 124 20.69 12.12 -0.36
C PRO A 124 19.62 11.04 -0.50
N ILE A 125 18.83 10.83 0.55
CA ILE A 125 17.82 9.78 0.62
C ILE A 125 16.43 10.41 0.74
N VAL A 126 15.56 10.12 -0.22
CA VAL A 126 14.10 10.25 -0.05
C VAL A 126 13.57 8.87 0.30
N TRP A 127 12.74 8.76 1.32
CA TRP A 127 12.16 7.47 1.71
C TRP A 127 10.66 7.55 1.80
N THR A 128 9.97 6.93 0.83
CA THR A 128 8.51 6.78 0.88
C THR A 128 8.13 5.59 1.74
N LEU A 129 7.47 5.88 2.85
CA LEU A 129 6.99 4.87 3.79
C LEU A 129 5.64 4.33 3.33
N HIS A 130 5.61 3.06 2.93
CA HIS A 130 4.36 2.39 2.55
C HIS A 130 3.68 1.69 3.74
N ASP A 131 4.38 1.60 4.86
CA ASP A 131 3.94 1.01 6.12
C ASP A 131 4.71 1.63 7.30
N SER A 132 4.50 1.10 8.50
CA SER A 132 5.10 1.64 9.73
C SER A 132 6.50 1.10 10.04
N TRP A 133 7.05 0.20 9.22
CA TRP A 133 8.31 -0.47 9.55
C TRP A 133 9.47 0.50 9.84
N ALA A 134 9.59 1.57 9.06
CA ALA A 134 10.71 2.50 9.20
C ALA A 134 10.80 3.14 10.59
N PHE A 135 9.67 3.35 11.26
CA PHE A 135 9.62 4.04 12.55
C PHE A 135 9.21 3.15 13.73
N THR A 136 9.11 1.82 13.53
CA THR A 136 8.81 0.83 14.57
C THR A 136 10.00 -0.07 14.89
N GLY A 137 9.83 -1.00 15.83
CA GLY A 137 10.79 -2.04 16.14
C GLY A 137 10.75 -3.24 15.20
N GLY A 138 10.18 -3.12 13.99
CA GLY A 138 10.17 -4.18 12.98
C GLY A 138 8.80 -4.57 12.46
N CYS A 139 7.70 -4.17 13.09
CA CYS A 139 6.34 -4.41 12.60
C CYS A 139 5.96 -3.42 11.49
N HIS A 140 5.18 -3.91 10.51
CA HIS A 140 4.69 -3.12 9.40
C HIS A 140 3.34 -2.45 9.69
N CYS A 141 2.54 -3.08 10.55
CA CYS A 141 1.21 -2.60 10.93
C CYS A 141 1.07 -2.69 12.46
N PRO A 142 1.35 -1.61 13.21
CA PRO A 142 1.33 -1.64 14.67
C PRO A 142 -0.08 -1.69 15.26
N GLN A 143 -1.14 -1.46 14.46
CA GLN A 143 -2.51 -1.37 14.93
C GLN A 143 -2.63 -0.38 16.10
N GLU A 144 -3.12 -0.80 17.27
CA GLU A 144 -3.27 0.05 18.45
C GLU A 144 -1.97 0.26 19.25
N CYS A 145 -0.88 -0.44 18.88
CA CYS A 145 0.38 -0.33 19.59
C CYS A 145 1.06 1.02 19.35
N LEU A 146 1.30 1.76 20.42
CA LEU A 146 1.95 3.09 20.39
C LEU A 146 3.38 3.08 20.94
N ARG A 147 3.99 1.92 21.23
CA ARG A 147 5.32 1.82 21.85
C ARG A 147 6.42 2.47 21.00
N TYR A 148 6.25 2.57 19.68
CA TYR A 148 7.19 3.26 18.79
C TYR A 148 7.35 4.77 19.07
N ARG A 149 6.45 5.36 19.85
CA ARG A 149 6.56 6.76 20.30
C ARG A 149 7.65 6.97 21.37
N GLY A 150 8.01 5.90 22.06
CA GLY A 150 9.13 5.82 22.99
C GLY A 150 10.19 4.86 22.50
N GLU A 151 10.28 3.68 23.11
CA GLU A 151 11.16 2.58 22.69
C GLU A 151 10.34 1.30 22.60
N CYS A 152 10.40 0.60 21.46
CA CYS A 152 9.74 -0.69 21.30
C CYS A 152 10.32 -1.73 22.28
N GLY A 153 9.56 -2.76 22.59
CA GLY A 153 9.85 -3.86 23.51
C GLY A 153 8.56 -4.49 23.97
N ASP A 154 8.57 -5.66 24.58
CA ASP A 154 7.38 -6.44 24.92
C ASP A 154 6.33 -6.38 23.82
N CYS A 155 6.75 -6.79 22.61
CA CYS A 155 6.00 -6.55 21.39
C CYS A 155 4.73 -7.41 21.31
N PRO A 156 3.53 -6.82 21.18
CA PRO A 156 2.29 -7.57 21.09
C PRO A 156 2.16 -8.41 19.81
N ILE A 157 2.89 -8.05 18.74
CA ILE A 157 2.93 -8.84 17.51
C ILE A 157 3.83 -10.05 17.67
N LEU A 158 4.99 -9.90 18.33
CA LEU A 158 5.87 -11.01 18.64
C LEU A 158 5.34 -11.89 19.78
N ARG A 159 4.37 -11.39 20.57
CA ARG A 159 3.90 -12.02 21.81
C ARG A 159 5.07 -12.39 22.73
N SER A 160 6.02 -11.45 22.86
CA SER A 160 7.29 -11.74 23.51
C SER A 160 7.18 -11.86 25.03
N GLY A 161 6.34 -11.09 25.66
CA GLY A 161 6.25 -10.95 27.12
C GLY A 161 7.54 -10.41 27.76
N GLU A 162 8.53 -10.01 26.95
CA GLU A 162 9.85 -9.57 27.39
C GLU A 162 10.13 -8.14 26.91
N ASP A 163 10.50 -7.26 27.83
CA ASP A 163 10.85 -5.88 27.50
C ASP A 163 12.07 -5.78 26.55
N ARG A 164 13.06 -6.68 26.71
CA ARG A 164 14.28 -6.75 25.88
C ARG A 164 14.16 -7.77 24.75
N ASP A 165 13.12 -7.65 23.96
CA ASP A 165 12.84 -8.53 22.82
C ASP A 165 13.51 -8.08 21.50
N LEU A 166 13.20 -8.80 20.41
CA LEU A 166 13.70 -8.48 19.06
C LEU A 166 13.25 -7.08 18.60
N SER A 167 12.04 -6.64 18.97
CA SER A 167 11.53 -5.33 18.57
C SER A 167 12.37 -4.20 19.16
N ARG A 168 12.76 -4.30 20.43
CA ARG A 168 13.68 -3.35 21.07
C ARG A 168 15.05 -3.37 20.42
N ALA A 169 15.57 -4.54 20.13
CA ALA A 169 16.87 -4.66 19.48
C ALA A 169 16.90 -3.98 18.11
N ILE A 170 15.86 -4.16 17.30
CA ILE A 170 15.74 -3.49 15.99
C ILE A 170 15.56 -1.98 16.16
N PHE A 171 14.70 -1.55 17.08
CA PHE A 171 14.49 -0.13 17.37
C PHE A 171 15.80 0.58 17.73
N ARG A 172 16.60 -0.01 18.62
CA ARG A 172 17.91 0.53 19.02
C ARG A 172 18.92 0.55 17.88
N ARG A 173 18.89 -0.44 16.96
CA ARG A 173 19.70 -0.40 15.74
C ARG A 173 19.35 0.81 14.88
N LYS A 174 18.05 1.04 14.63
CA LYS A 174 17.56 2.21 13.88
C LYS A 174 17.96 3.52 14.59
N ALA A 175 17.77 3.60 15.91
CA ALA A 175 18.15 4.78 16.70
C ALA A 175 19.65 5.13 16.60
N LYS A 176 20.53 4.13 16.42
CA LYS A 176 21.98 4.33 16.20
C LYS A 176 22.31 4.77 14.76
N VAL A 177 21.53 4.34 13.77
CA VAL A 177 21.82 4.56 12.35
C VAL A 177 21.19 5.85 11.84
N TYR A 178 19.94 6.13 12.19
CA TYR A 178 19.19 7.25 11.61
C TYR A 178 19.81 8.65 11.85
N PRO A 179 20.43 8.95 13.01
CA PRO A 179 21.14 10.23 13.19
C PRO A 179 22.26 10.47 12.18
N ARG A 180 22.83 9.40 11.60
CA ARG A 180 23.91 9.45 10.60
C ARG A 180 23.41 9.72 9.18
N LEU A 181 22.09 9.74 8.96
CA LEU A 181 21.46 10.04 7.68
C LEU A 181 21.19 11.55 7.64
N GLU A 182 22.21 12.34 7.28
CA GLU A 182 22.15 13.82 7.30
C GLU A 182 21.08 14.33 6.33
N HIS A 183 21.10 13.87 5.08
CA HIS A 183 20.16 14.23 4.02
C HIS A 183 19.09 13.16 3.86
N LEU A 184 18.14 13.11 4.79
CA LEU A 184 17.00 12.17 4.77
C LEU A 184 15.67 12.95 4.78
N ARG A 185 14.87 12.77 3.72
CA ARG A 185 13.48 13.22 3.62
C ARG A 185 12.54 12.03 3.70
N ILE A 186 11.53 12.14 4.54
CA ILE A 186 10.49 11.11 4.66
C ILE A 186 9.25 11.57 3.90
N VAL A 187 8.72 10.68 3.08
CA VAL A 187 7.43 10.85 2.42
C VAL A 187 6.48 9.73 2.87
N THR A 188 5.21 10.04 3.02
CA THR A 188 4.17 9.06 3.35
C THR A 188 2.97 9.24 2.41
N PRO A 189 2.21 8.18 2.10
CA PRO A 189 1.10 8.28 1.16
C PRO A 189 -0.17 8.92 1.76
N SER A 190 -0.17 9.20 3.07
CA SER A 190 -1.28 9.85 3.79
C SER A 190 -0.76 10.70 4.95
N GLU A 191 -1.51 11.69 5.34
CA GLU A 191 -1.22 12.51 6.51
C GLU A 191 -1.33 11.70 7.81
N TRP A 192 -2.25 10.73 7.86
CA TRP A 192 -2.35 9.78 8.97
C TRP A 192 -1.02 9.07 9.26
N LEU A 193 -0.37 8.55 8.22
CA LEU A 193 0.93 7.88 8.38
C LEU A 193 2.04 8.89 8.70
N ALA A 194 1.98 10.11 8.11
CA ALA A 194 2.90 11.19 8.42
C ALA A 194 2.86 11.57 9.91
N GLN A 195 1.66 11.72 10.46
CA GLN A 195 1.49 12.01 11.89
C GLN A 195 2.03 10.90 12.77
N SER A 196 1.83 9.63 12.39
CA SER A 196 2.39 8.48 13.10
C SER A 196 3.92 8.48 13.06
N ALA A 197 4.51 8.77 11.89
CA ALA A 197 5.96 8.89 11.72
C ALA A 197 6.55 10.05 12.54
N ARG A 198 5.94 11.25 12.52
CA ARG A 198 6.37 12.41 13.31
C ARG A 198 6.29 12.18 14.83
N LYS A 199 5.31 11.36 15.29
CA LYS A 199 5.15 10.99 16.71
C LYS A 199 6.12 9.89 17.13
N SER A 200 6.80 9.21 16.20
CA SER A 200 7.78 8.17 16.52
C SER A 200 9.06 8.77 17.09
N ALA A 201 9.63 8.15 18.12
CA ALA A 201 10.92 8.57 18.67
C ALA A 201 12.09 8.45 17.66
N LEU A 202 11.97 7.58 16.65
CA LEU A 202 13.00 7.39 15.62
C LEU A 202 13.01 8.50 14.56
N LEU A 203 11.86 9.09 14.25
CA LEU A 203 11.71 10.09 13.19
C LEU A 203 11.31 11.47 13.74
N LYS A 204 11.20 11.63 15.07
CA LYS A 204 10.93 12.91 15.71
C LYS A 204 11.97 13.95 15.27
N GLY A 205 11.49 15.11 14.81
CA GLY A 205 12.35 16.18 14.30
C GLY A 205 12.83 16.02 12.86
N ARG A 206 12.49 14.91 12.17
CA ARG A 206 12.69 14.76 10.73
C ARG A 206 11.53 15.40 9.97
N GLU A 207 11.84 15.93 8.80
CA GLU A 207 10.81 16.42 7.90
C GLU A 207 10.06 15.24 7.26
N VAL A 208 8.72 15.28 7.40
CA VAL A 208 7.82 14.27 6.86
C VAL A 208 6.73 14.96 6.05
N THR A 209 6.65 14.65 4.77
CA THR A 209 5.68 15.21 3.82
C THR A 209 4.69 14.13 3.40
N ALA A 210 3.40 14.43 3.37
CA ALA A 210 2.39 13.53 2.83
C ALA A 210 2.20 13.77 1.33
N ILE A 211 2.47 12.76 0.49
CA ILE A 211 2.23 12.76 -0.96
C ILE A 211 1.58 11.44 -1.31
N PRO A 212 0.34 11.40 -1.85
CA PRO A 212 -0.35 10.16 -2.17
C PRO A 212 0.41 9.36 -3.24
N ASN A 213 0.15 8.06 -3.30
CA ASN A 213 0.70 7.21 -4.35
C ASN A 213 0.16 7.64 -5.72
N ALA A 214 1.02 7.61 -6.71
CA ALA A 214 0.67 7.93 -8.08
C ALA A 214 -0.23 6.85 -8.71
N LEU A 215 -1.21 7.28 -9.50
CA LEU A 215 -2.12 6.42 -10.24
C LEU A 215 -2.11 6.78 -11.74
N ASP A 216 -2.03 5.75 -12.58
CA ASP A 216 -2.21 5.90 -14.02
C ASP A 216 -3.70 6.06 -14.35
N VAL A 217 -4.15 7.31 -14.39
CA VAL A 217 -5.56 7.63 -14.66
C VAL A 217 -5.94 7.43 -16.12
N ASP A 218 -4.99 7.22 -17.03
CA ASP A 218 -5.26 6.87 -18.42
C ASP A 218 -5.56 5.36 -18.55
N ARG A 219 -4.98 4.53 -17.67
CA ARG A 219 -5.30 3.11 -17.57
C ARG A 219 -6.56 2.85 -16.77
N PHE A 220 -6.72 3.53 -15.62
CA PHE A 220 -7.93 3.47 -14.79
C PHE A 220 -8.86 4.63 -15.19
N HIS A 221 -9.84 4.34 -16.03
CA HIS A 221 -10.74 5.32 -16.62
C HIS A 221 -12.19 4.83 -16.64
N LEU A 222 -13.10 5.73 -17.00
CA LEU A 222 -14.52 5.39 -17.14
C LEU A 222 -14.73 4.46 -18.35
N MET A 223 -15.50 3.40 -18.14
CA MET A 223 -15.97 2.48 -19.19
C MET A 223 -17.49 2.37 -19.12
N ASP A 224 -18.11 1.92 -20.20
CA ASP A 224 -19.51 1.53 -20.20
C ASP A 224 -19.71 0.35 -19.22
N ARG A 225 -20.61 0.52 -18.25
CA ARG A 225 -20.87 -0.46 -17.21
C ARG A 225 -21.41 -1.77 -17.74
N ALA A 226 -22.30 -1.69 -18.76
CA ALA A 226 -22.90 -2.90 -19.33
C ALA A 226 -21.86 -3.73 -20.10
N ALA A 227 -20.98 -3.06 -20.83
CA ALA A 227 -19.83 -3.72 -21.48
C ALA A 227 -18.88 -4.33 -20.45
N ALA A 228 -18.53 -3.60 -19.39
CA ALA A 228 -17.68 -4.09 -18.32
C ALA A 228 -18.28 -5.33 -17.62
N ARG A 229 -19.57 -5.33 -17.30
CA ARG A 229 -20.27 -6.50 -16.74
C ARG A 229 -20.24 -7.71 -17.65
N SER A 230 -20.38 -7.49 -18.97
CA SER A 230 -20.36 -8.57 -19.96
C SER A 230 -19.03 -9.31 -20.00
N LEU A 231 -17.89 -8.63 -19.76
CA LEU A 231 -16.54 -9.24 -19.70
C LEU A 231 -16.42 -10.30 -18.60
N PHE A 232 -17.18 -10.16 -17.51
CA PHE A 232 -17.14 -11.07 -16.37
C PHE A 232 -18.39 -11.93 -16.22
N ASN A 233 -19.30 -11.92 -17.20
CA ASN A 233 -20.62 -12.56 -17.13
C ASN A 233 -21.40 -12.16 -15.85
N LEU A 234 -21.31 -10.89 -15.48
CA LEU A 234 -22.01 -10.35 -14.31
C LEU A 234 -23.45 -9.93 -14.66
N PRO A 235 -24.40 -10.08 -13.73
CA PRO A 235 -25.79 -9.74 -13.98
C PRO A 235 -26.00 -8.24 -14.21
N ARG A 236 -26.85 -7.91 -15.17
CA ARG A 236 -27.17 -6.50 -15.50
C ARG A 236 -28.22 -5.88 -14.58
N ASN A 237 -29.04 -6.73 -13.99
CA ASN A 237 -30.22 -6.35 -13.16
C ASN A 237 -29.96 -6.42 -11.65
N ARG A 238 -28.71 -6.61 -11.24
CA ARG A 238 -28.32 -6.62 -9.80
C ARG A 238 -27.45 -5.43 -9.46
N LYS A 239 -27.48 -5.04 -8.19
CA LYS A 239 -26.51 -4.14 -7.56
C LYS A 239 -25.28 -4.91 -7.16
N LEU A 240 -24.10 -4.50 -7.63
CA LEU A 240 -22.85 -5.21 -7.43
C LEU A 240 -21.95 -4.49 -6.44
N VAL A 241 -21.69 -5.12 -5.31
CA VAL A 241 -20.73 -4.67 -4.31
C VAL A 241 -19.39 -5.34 -4.58
N LEU A 242 -18.34 -4.56 -4.78
CA LEU A 242 -17.00 -5.09 -5.01
C LEU A 242 -16.20 -5.11 -3.70
N PHE A 243 -15.54 -6.20 -3.43
CA PHE A 243 -14.52 -6.31 -2.38
C PHE A 243 -13.30 -7.04 -2.92
N GLY A 244 -12.10 -6.54 -2.64
CA GLY A 244 -10.91 -7.24 -3.05
C GLY A 244 -9.61 -6.64 -2.51
N ALA A 245 -8.70 -7.55 -2.23
CA ALA A 245 -7.33 -7.26 -1.83
C ALA A 245 -6.49 -8.52 -2.03
N MET A 246 -5.18 -8.41 -1.96
CA MET A 246 -4.32 -9.57 -1.88
C MET A 246 -4.63 -10.33 -0.57
N ASN A 247 -4.90 -11.64 -0.65
CA ASN A 247 -5.34 -12.50 0.46
C ASN A 247 -6.63 -11.99 1.14
N ALA A 248 -7.55 -11.47 0.36
CA ALA A 248 -8.77 -10.78 0.81
C ALA A 248 -9.57 -11.52 1.90
N LEU A 249 -9.67 -12.85 1.80
CA LEU A 249 -10.43 -13.69 2.74
C LEU A 249 -9.67 -14.05 4.03
N GLN A 250 -8.33 -14.04 3.98
CA GLN A 250 -7.46 -14.57 5.06
C GLN A 250 -6.82 -13.46 5.87
N ASP A 251 -6.53 -12.31 5.25
CA ASP A 251 -5.93 -11.17 5.93
C ASP A 251 -6.99 -10.43 6.75
N ARG A 252 -6.98 -10.66 8.08
CA ARG A 252 -7.90 -10.02 9.01
C ARG A 252 -7.87 -8.48 8.93
N ASN A 253 -6.72 -7.91 8.54
CA ASN A 253 -6.61 -6.46 8.39
C ASN A 253 -7.50 -5.93 7.27
N LYS A 254 -7.85 -6.76 6.28
CA LYS A 254 -8.73 -6.38 5.16
C LYS A 254 -10.22 -6.32 5.53
N GLY A 255 -10.61 -6.86 6.69
CA GLY A 255 -11.93 -6.67 7.28
C GLY A 255 -13.06 -7.41 6.57
N PHE A 256 -12.79 -8.56 5.94
CA PHE A 256 -13.85 -9.37 5.32
C PHE A 256 -14.95 -9.78 6.33
N ASP A 257 -14.57 -10.05 7.58
CA ASP A 257 -15.48 -10.34 8.67
C ASP A 257 -16.45 -9.16 8.96
N LEU A 258 -15.96 -7.92 8.88
CA LEU A 258 -16.78 -6.71 9.04
C LEU A 258 -17.73 -6.53 7.86
N LEU A 259 -17.27 -6.82 6.64
CA LEU A 259 -18.12 -6.83 5.45
C LEU A 259 -19.23 -7.89 5.55
N CYS A 260 -18.93 -9.11 5.98
CA CYS A 260 -19.95 -10.13 6.22
C CYS A 260 -21.03 -9.65 7.21
N GLY A 261 -20.60 -9.01 8.29
CA GLY A 261 -21.50 -8.40 9.28
C GLY A 261 -22.37 -7.28 8.68
N ALA A 262 -21.83 -6.49 7.76
CA ALA A 262 -22.56 -5.43 7.06
C ALA A 262 -23.57 -6.00 6.06
N LEU A 263 -23.18 -6.97 5.25
CA LEU A 263 -24.07 -7.61 4.27
C LEU A 263 -25.28 -8.26 4.94
N ALA A 264 -25.11 -8.77 6.17
CA ALA A 264 -26.23 -9.32 6.95
C ALA A 264 -27.23 -8.25 7.41
N ARG A 265 -26.83 -6.97 7.43
CA ARG A 265 -27.58 -5.81 7.92
C ARG A 265 -28.09 -4.87 6.82
N LEU A 266 -27.87 -5.19 5.55
CA LEU A 266 -28.43 -4.42 4.45
C LEU A 266 -29.96 -4.36 4.56
N ASP A 267 -30.52 -3.20 4.28
CA ASP A 267 -31.97 -2.97 4.31
C ASP A 267 -32.65 -3.79 3.21
N CYS A 268 -32.07 -3.87 2.02
CA CYS A 268 -32.54 -4.70 0.92
C CYS A 268 -31.40 -5.59 0.40
N LYS A 269 -31.49 -6.89 0.67
CA LYS A 269 -30.54 -7.90 0.15
C LYS A 269 -30.95 -8.44 -1.21
N GLU A 270 -32.23 -8.33 -1.54
CA GLU A 270 -32.73 -8.78 -2.82
C GLU A 270 -32.14 -7.94 -3.96
N GLY A 271 -31.62 -8.60 -4.97
CA GLY A 271 -30.97 -7.93 -6.07
C GLY A 271 -29.55 -7.42 -5.82
N VAL A 272 -28.96 -7.65 -4.62
CA VAL A 272 -27.55 -7.37 -4.33
C VAL A 272 -26.69 -8.62 -4.56
N GLU A 273 -25.49 -8.47 -5.10
CA GLU A 273 -24.51 -9.54 -5.26
C GLU A 273 -23.11 -9.02 -4.91
N LEU A 274 -22.33 -9.81 -4.16
CA LEU A 274 -20.96 -9.53 -3.81
C LEU A 274 -20.03 -10.06 -4.90
N VAL A 275 -19.17 -9.19 -5.41
CA VAL A 275 -18.08 -9.57 -6.34
C VAL A 275 -16.76 -9.52 -5.58
N LEU A 276 -16.00 -10.61 -5.61
CA LEU A 276 -14.73 -10.78 -4.91
C LEU A 276 -13.58 -10.92 -5.88
N PHE A 277 -12.43 -10.30 -5.59
CA PHE A 277 -11.16 -10.57 -6.29
C PHE A 277 -9.99 -10.62 -5.31
N GLY A 278 -8.87 -11.22 -5.74
CA GLY A 278 -7.66 -11.34 -4.94
C GLY A 278 -7.65 -12.54 -3.98
N ALA A 279 -8.58 -13.46 -4.14
CA ALA A 279 -8.57 -14.81 -3.56
C ALA A 279 -8.38 -15.86 -4.66
N PRO A 280 -7.85 -17.06 -4.38
CA PRO A 280 -7.79 -18.13 -5.37
C PRO A 280 -9.18 -18.44 -5.96
N ALA A 281 -9.26 -18.79 -7.25
CA ALA A 281 -10.54 -19.03 -7.93
C ALA A 281 -11.39 -20.15 -7.29
N GLY A 282 -10.76 -21.12 -6.63
CA GLY A 282 -11.43 -22.20 -5.89
C GLY A 282 -11.51 -21.97 -4.37
N ALA A 283 -11.22 -20.75 -3.88
CA ALA A 283 -11.32 -20.48 -2.45
C ALA A 283 -12.76 -20.62 -1.97
N GLU A 284 -12.95 -21.33 -0.88
CA GLU A 284 -14.24 -21.40 -0.21
C GLU A 284 -14.63 -20.02 0.33
N ILE A 285 -15.74 -19.52 -0.15
CA ILE A 285 -16.38 -18.33 0.40
C ILE A 285 -17.34 -18.82 1.49
N PRO A 286 -17.30 -18.29 2.71
CA PRO A 286 -18.29 -18.65 3.74
C PRO A 286 -19.71 -18.33 3.24
N GLU A 287 -20.69 -18.97 3.82
CA GLU A 287 -22.10 -18.69 3.52
C GLU A 287 -22.40 -17.21 3.82
N LEU A 288 -22.91 -16.51 2.83
CA LEU A 288 -23.21 -15.08 2.89
C LEU A 288 -24.71 -14.83 2.71
N PRO A 289 -25.22 -13.74 3.28
CA PRO A 289 -26.64 -13.39 3.17
C PRO A 289 -27.05 -12.87 1.78
N VAL A 290 -26.08 -12.73 0.88
CA VAL A 290 -26.26 -12.33 -0.53
C VAL A 290 -25.44 -13.27 -1.43
N PRO A 291 -25.83 -13.49 -2.69
CA PRO A 291 -25.00 -14.22 -3.65
C PRO A 291 -23.62 -13.61 -3.75
N ALA A 292 -22.59 -14.47 -3.92
CA ALA A 292 -21.22 -14.01 -4.05
C ALA A 292 -20.53 -14.70 -5.23
N ARG A 293 -19.68 -13.93 -5.92
CA ARG A 293 -18.87 -14.41 -7.05
C ARG A 293 -17.41 -14.08 -6.86
N ASN A 294 -16.55 -15.08 -6.88
CA ASN A 294 -15.11 -14.91 -6.84
C ASN A 294 -14.54 -14.86 -8.27
N ILE A 295 -13.94 -13.73 -8.64
CA ILE A 295 -13.28 -13.51 -9.93
C ILE A 295 -11.86 -14.12 -9.94
N GLY A 296 -11.29 -14.42 -8.78
CA GLY A 296 -9.92 -14.90 -8.66
C GLY A 296 -8.88 -13.79 -8.57
N PHE A 297 -7.63 -14.14 -8.88
CA PHE A 297 -6.55 -13.16 -8.92
C PHE A 297 -6.58 -12.37 -10.24
N VAL A 298 -6.76 -11.06 -10.15
CA VAL A 298 -6.64 -10.14 -11.28
C VAL A 298 -5.23 -9.54 -11.26
N ARG A 299 -4.47 -9.75 -12.34
CA ARG A 299 -3.03 -9.41 -12.38
C ARG A 299 -2.69 -8.16 -13.18
N ASP A 300 -3.53 -7.82 -14.15
CA ASP A 300 -3.31 -6.68 -15.04
C ASP A 300 -4.28 -5.52 -14.76
N ASP A 301 -3.82 -4.31 -15.05
CA ASP A 301 -4.56 -3.08 -14.76
C ASP A 301 -5.82 -2.92 -15.66
N ALA A 302 -5.83 -3.48 -16.88
CA ALA A 302 -6.97 -3.37 -17.79
C ALA A 302 -8.16 -4.19 -17.28
N THR A 303 -7.90 -5.43 -16.87
CA THR A 303 -8.91 -6.29 -16.25
C THR A 303 -9.41 -5.71 -14.92
N LEU A 304 -8.53 -5.12 -14.10
CA LEU A 304 -8.93 -4.41 -12.88
C LEU A 304 -9.80 -3.19 -13.20
N CYS A 305 -9.43 -2.38 -14.19
CA CYS A 305 -10.22 -1.25 -14.63
C CYS A 305 -11.64 -1.66 -15.03
N ALA A 306 -11.77 -2.71 -15.83
CA ALA A 306 -13.06 -3.24 -16.23
C ALA A 306 -13.87 -3.75 -15.02
N LEU A 307 -13.22 -4.44 -14.06
CA LEU A 307 -13.89 -4.96 -12.88
C LEU A 307 -14.43 -3.84 -11.97
N TYR A 308 -13.65 -2.77 -11.75
CA TYR A 308 -14.15 -1.60 -11.01
C TYR A 308 -15.37 -0.99 -11.71
N ASN A 309 -15.29 -0.76 -13.03
CA ASN A 309 -16.40 -0.20 -13.81
C ASN A 309 -17.67 -1.09 -13.82
N ALA A 310 -17.52 -2.40 -13.67
CA ALA A 310 -18.65 -3.33 -13.64
C ALA A 310 -19.49 -3.22 -12.36
N CYS A 311 -18.93 -2.71 -11.26
CA CYS A 311 -19.59 -2.69 -9.96
C CYS A 311 -20.20 -1.33 -9.62
N ASP A 312 -21.13 -1.32 -8.68
CA ASP A 312 -21.84 -0.10 -8.26
C ASP A 312 -21.17 0.59 -7.08
N ALA A 313 -20.49 -0.16 -6.22
CA ALA A 313 -19.71 0.37 -5.11
C ALA A 313 -18.53 -0.56 -4.78
N MET A 314 -17.40 0.02 -4.37
CA MET A 314 -16.25 -0.70 -3.80
C MET A 314 -16.25 -0.55 -2.29
N VAL A 315 -16.12 -1.64 -1.56
CA VAL A 315 -16.02 -1.63 -0.09
C VAL A 315 -14.58 -1.89 0.33
N VAL A 316 -14.03 -1.00 1.16
CA VAL A 316 -12.68 -1.11 1.72
C VAL A 316 -12.75 -1.10 3.25
N PRO A 317 -13.15 -2.21 3.88
CA PRO A 317 -13.38 -2.30 5.32
C PRO A 317 -12.10 -2.62 6.09
N SER A 318 -10.95 -2.17 5.55
CA SER A 318 -9.64 -2.42 6.15
C SER A 318 -9.49 -1.72 7.50
N ARG A 319 -8.93 -2.44 8.47
CA ARG A 319 -8.68 -1.90 9.82
C ARG A 319 -7.56 -0.88 9.84
N GLN A 320 -6.52 -1.12 9.05
CA GLN A 320 -5.41 -0.17 8.91
C GLN A 320 -4.86 -0.19 7.49
N GLU A 321 -4.78 0.96 6.85
CA GLU A 321 -4.18 1.19 5.54
C GLU A 321 -3.34 2.46 5.56
N SER A 322 -2.15 2.42 4.96
CA SER A 322 -1.38 3.65 4.72
C SER A 322 -2.03 4.51 3.63
N GLN A 323 -2.45 3.84 2.56
CA GLN A 323 -3.29 4.31 1.46
C GLN A 323 -3.80 3.07 0.71
N SER A 324 -5.09 2.99 0.49
CA SER A 324 -5.67 1.90 -0.29
C SER A 324 -5.54 2.18 -1.79
N GLN A 325 -4.77 1.35 -2.51
CA GLN A 325 -4.70 1.46 -3.97
C GLN A 325 -6.02 1.05 -4.63
N THR A 326 -6.70 0.03 -4.11
CA THR A 326 -8.00 -0.39 -4.64
C THR A 326 -9.06 0.71 -4.50
N ALA A 327 -9.00 1.53 -3.44
CA ALA A 327 -9.87 2.70 -3.31
C ALA A 327 -9.59 3.75 -4.39
N THR A 328 -8.31 4.14 -4.58
CA THR A 328 -7.96 5.16 -5.58
C THR A 328 -8.19 4.68 -7.02
N GLU A 329 -7.94 3.40 -7.31
CA GLU A 329 -8.24 2.76 -8.60
C GLU A 329 -9.75 2.73 -8.88
N SER A 330 -10.55 2.36 -7.88
CA SER A 330 -12.03 2.35 -7.95
C SER A 330 -12.58 3.75 -8.24
N LEU A 331 -12.14 4.76 -7.48
CA LEU A 331 -12.54 6.15 -7.70
C LEU A 331 -12.17 6.64 -9.11
N ALA A 332 -10.98 6.29 -9.60
CA ALA A 332 -10.56 6.66 -10.95
C ALA A 332 -11.44 6.01 -12.05
N CYS A 333 -12.00 4.84 -11.79
CA CYS A 333 -12.99 4.18 -12.64
C CYS A 333 -14.42 4.70 -12.40
N GLY A 334 -14.60 5.70 -11.56
CA GLY A 334 -15.90 6.28 -11.24
C GLY A 334 -16.76 5.39 -10.33
N THR A 335 -16.18 4.42 -9.66
CA THR A 335 -16.93 3.55 -8.74
C THR A 335 -16.73 4.06 -7.31
N PRO A 336 -17.80 4.52 -6.63
CA PRO A 336 -17.72 5.12 -5.31
C PRO A 336 -17.20 4.12 -4.28
N VAL A 337 -16.53 4.64 -3.25
CA VAL A 337 -15.89 3.82 -2.22
C VAL A 337 -16.57 3.97 -0.89
N VAL A 338 -16.87 2.84 -0.24
CA VAL A 338 -17.32 2.78 1.16
C VAL A 338 -16.15 2.30 2.03
N ALA A 339 -15.71 3.12 2.97
CA ALA A 339 -14.54 2.82 3.79
C ALA A 339 -14.72 3.34 5.22
N PHE A 340 -13.96 2.77 6.17
CA PHE A 340 -13.95 3.30 7.54
C PHE A 340 -13.26 4.67 7.63
N ARG A 341 -13.79 5.53 8.48
CA ARG A 341 -13.18 6.80 8.89
C ARG A 341 -11.98 6.53 9.82
N ALA A 342 -11.01 5.75 9.32
CA ALA A 342 -9.85 5.29 10.07
C ALA A 342 -8.64 5.19 9.16
N SER A 343 -7.46 5.39 9.72
CA SER A 343 -6.17 5.27 9.02
C SER A 343 -6.06 6.12 7.74
N GLY A 344 -5.16 5.78 6.84
CA GLY A 344 -4.96 6.57 5.61
C GLY A 344 -6.06 6.41 4.56
N VAL A 345 -6.92 5.38 4.66
CA VAL A 345 -8.01 5.19 3.69
C VAL A 345 -9.06 6.32 3.76
N GLN A 346 -9.32 6.87 4.94
CA GLN A 346 -10.26 7.99 5.11
C GLN A 346 -9.89 9.23 4.28
N GLU A 347 -8.61 9.41 3.96
CA GLU A 347 -8.14 10.54 3.16
C GLU A 347 -8.38 10.34 1.66
N MET A 348 -8.75 9.13 1.25
CA MET A 348 -9.01 8.81 -0.17
C MET A 348 -10.43 9.18 -0.59
N VAL A 349 -11.38 9.21 0.35
CA VAL A 349 -12.82 9.33 0.12
C VAL A 349 -13.33 10.66 0.62
N LEU A 350 -14.08 11.37 -0.21
CA LEU A 350 -14.86 12.55 0.16
C LEU A 350 -16.30 12.10 0.47
N HIS A 351 -16.61 12.08 1.78
CA HIS A 351 -17.90 11.59 2.27
C HIS A 351 -19.08 12.34 1.64
N GLY A 352 -20.00 11.59 1.01
CA GLY A 352 -21.18 12.13 0.34
C GLY A 352 -20.93 12.68 -1.09
N GLU A 353 -19.67 12.75 -1.55
CA GLU A 353 -19.32 13.26 -2.87
C GLU A 353 -18.84 12.16 -3.82
N ASP A 354 -17.89 11.34 -3.40
CA ASP A 354 -17.31 10.24 -4.18
C ASP A 354 -17.36 8.88 -3.48
N GLY A 355 -17.94 8.85 -2.28
CA GLY A 355 -18.09 7.65 -1.47
C GLY A 355 -18.68 7.93 -0.10
N TYR A 356 -18.58 6.95 0.79
CA TYR A 356 -19.13 7.02 2.14
C TYR A 356 -18.07 6.63 3.18
N LEU A 357 -17.79 7.53 4.13
CA LEU A 357 -16.94 7.26 5.28
C LEU A 357 -17.80 6.83 6.47
N VAL A 358 -17.51 5.65 6.94
CA VAL A 358 -18.23 4.88 7.96
C VAL A 358 -17.50 5.00 9.29
N GLU A 359 -18.22 4.95 10.41
CA GLU A 359 -17.64 4.90 11.74
C GLU A 359 -16.73 3.66 11.89
N PRO A 360 -15.56 3.81 12.54
CA PRO A 360 -14.55 2.77 12.58
C PRO A 360 -15.08 1.45 13.13
N PHE A 361 -14.98 0.40 12.30
CA PHE A 361 -15.29 -1.00 12.62
C PHE A 361 -16.78 -1.28 12.95
N ASP A 362 -17.68 -0.34 12.66
CA ASP A 362 -19.13 -0.51 12.81
C ASP A 362 -19.72 -1.14 11.55
N SER A 363 -20.10 -2.42 11.64
CA SER A 363 -20.76 -3.13 10.53
C SER A 363 -22.17 -2.64 10.22
N ALA A 364 -22.87 -2.01 11.18
CA ALA A 364 -24.20 -1.45 10.91
C ALA A 364 -24.09 -0.15 10.10
N ASP A 365 -23.12 0.70 10.44
CA ASP A 365 -22.85 1.89 9.65
C ASP A 365 -22.24 1.54 8.27
N LEU A 366 -21.44 0.46 8.20
CA LEU A 366 -20.93 -0.05 6.93
C LEU A 366 -22.07 -0.50 6.00
N ALA A 367 -23.12 -1.14 6.54
CA ALA A 367 -24.33 -1.48 5.79
C ALA A 367 -25.04 -0.22 5.28
N ARG A 368 -25.27 0.79 6.14
CA ARG A 368 -25.85 2.08 5.72
C ARG A 368 -25.05 2.74 4.59
N GLY A 369 -23.72 2.73 4.70
CA GLY A 369 -22.83 3.27 3.66
C GLY A 369 -22.96 2.53 2.33
N ILE A 370 -23.06 1.20 2.36
CA ILE A 370 -23.27 0.37 1.16
C ILE A 370 -24.65 0.71 0.56
N ASP A 371 -25.73 0.69 1.35
CA ASP A 371 -27.08 1.00 0.89
C ASP A 371 -27.15 2.41 0.27
N ALA A 372 -26.54 3.41 0.91
CA ALA A 372 -26.47 4.78 0.38
C ALA A 372 -25.81 4.86 -1.00
N MET A 373 -24.74 4.10 -1.24
CA MET A 373 -24.05 4.10 -2.55
C MET A 373 -24.84 3.32 -3.61
N LEU A 374 -25.44 2.19 -3.23
CA LEU A 374 -26.22 1.37 -4.16
C LEU A 374 -27.55 2.02 -4.59
N HIS A 375 -28.17 2.81 -3.71
CA HIS A 375 -29.49 3.41 -3.92
C HIS A 375 -29.45 4.94 -4.05
N SER A 376 -28.29 5.50 -4.43
CA SER A 376 -28.16 6.94 -4.65
C SER A 376 -29.10 7.43 -5.74
N ASP A 377 -29.77 8.57 -5.50
CA ASP A 377 -30.62 9.26 -6.49
C ASP A 377 -29.82 9.85 -7.66
N SER A 378 -28.50 9.94 -7.52
CA SER A 378 -27.62 10.58 -8.52
C SER A 378 -26.37 9.75 -8.78
N PRO A 379 -26.48 8.48 -9.25
CA PRO A 379 -25.33 7.58 -9.41
C PRO A 379 -24.31 8.12 -10.44
N GLU A 380 -24.75 8.78 -11.49
CA GLU A 380 -23.84 9.35 -12.50
C GLU A 380 -23.08 10.57 -11.95
N ARG A 381 -23.66 11.35 -11.06
CA ARG A 381 -22.96 12.44 -10.37
C ARG A 381 -21.87 11.90 -9.45
N LEU A 382 -22.17 10.87 -8.66
CA LEU A 382 -21.17 10.19 -7.82
C LEU A 382 -20.03 9.65 -8.67
N ARG A 383 -20.37 9.00 -9.77
CA ARG A 383 -19.40 8.44 -10.73
C ARG A 383 -18.49 9.53 -11.31
N GLY A 384 -19.07 10.63 -11.76
CA GLY A 384 -18.32 11.76 -12.30
C GLY A 384 -17.41 12.40 -11.26
N LYS A 385 -17.91 12.59 -10.03
CA LYS A 385 -17.15 13.20 -8.93
C LYS A 385 -15.99 12.31 -8.47
N ALA A 386 -16.22 11.00 -8.34
CA ALA A 386 -15.17 10.04 -8.01
C ALA A 386 -14.01 10.11 -9.02
N ARG A 387 -14.34 10.14 -10.32
CA ARG A 387 -13.34 10.29 -11.38
C ARG A 387 -12.58 11.61 -11.30
N GLU A 388 -13.30 12.72 -11.17
CA GLU A 388 -12.72 14.06 -11.10
C GLU A 388 -11.69 14.16 -9.96
N GLU A 389 -12.10 13.74 -8.76
CA GLU A 389 -11.25 13.81 -7.58
C GLU A 389 -10.03 12.87 -7.67
N ALA A 390 -10.21 11.67 -8.22
CA ALA A 390 -9.09 10.75 -8.43
C ALA A 390 -8.05 11.34 -9.40
N VAL A 391 -8.47 11.95 -10.50
CA VAL A 391 -7.57 12.61 -11.46
C VAL A 391 -6.85 13.78 -10.82
N ARG A 392 -7.59 14.64 -10.12
CA ARG A 392 -7.07 15.85 -9.49
C ARG A 392 -6.01 15.55 -8.42
N ARG A 393 -6.15 14.44 -7.70
CA ARG A 393 -5.34 14.14 -6.51
C ARG A 393 -4.24 13.10 -6.75
N PHE A 394 -4.49 12.12 -7.62
CA PHE A 394 -3.65 10.93 -7.71
C PHE A 394 -2.99 10.74 -9.07
N SER A 395 -3.32 11.54 -10.09
CA SER A 395 -2.74 11.38 -11.43
C SER A 395 -1.21 11.44 -11.41
N TYR A 396 -0.58 10.74 -12.35
CA TYR A 396 0.87 10.70 -12.51
C TYR A 396 1.49 12.11 -12.53
N ASP A 397 0.91 13.03 -13.28
CA ASP A 397 1.47 14.38 -13.46
C ASP A 397 1.45 15.18 -12.13
N VAL A 398 0.33 15.10 -11.39
CA VAL A 398 0.17 15.80 -10.10
C VAL A 398 1.14 15.26 -9.06
N VAL A 399 1.23 13.94 -8.95
CA VAL A 399 2.07 13.30 -7.92
C VAL A 399 3.55 13.43 -8.28
N ALA A 400 3.92 13.22 -9.54
CA ALA A 400 5.31 13.34 -9.99
C ALA A 400 5.86 14.76 -9.78
N GLU A 401 5.03 15.80 -10.00
CA GLU A 401 5.44 17.19 -9.78
C GLU A 401 5.75 17.47 -8.30
N ARG A 402 4.94 16.94 -7.37
CA ARG A 402 5.18 17.05 -5.93
C ARG A 402 6.49 16.36 -5.53
N TYR A 403 6.78 15.17 -6.07
CA TYR A 403 8.05 14.49 -5.83
C TYR A 403 9.24 15.23 -6.46
N ARG A 404 9.06 15.83 -7.66
CA ARG A 404 10.09 16.66 -8.30
C ARG A 404 10.52 17.82 -7.38
N GLN A 405 9.56 18.42 -6.67
CA GLN A 405 9.86 19.47 -5.69
C GLN A 405 10.70 18.91 -4.52
N VAL A 406 10.29 17.79 -3.91
CA VAL A 406 11.06 17.13 -2.84
C VAL A 406 12.49 16.82 -3.25
N TYR A 407 12.69 16.31 -4.48
CA TYR A 407 14.05 16.02 -4.96
C TYR A 407 14.89 17.29 -5.16
N ARG A 408 14.28 18.37 -5.64
CA ARG A 408 14.99 19.66 -5.78
C ARG A 408 15.40 20.26 -4.43
N GLU A 409 14.55 20.14 -3.43
CA GLU A 409 14.82 20.64 -2.08
C GLU A 409 15.99 19.87 -1.47
N ILE A 410 15.94 18.55 -1.41
CA ILE A 410 16.98 17.74 -0.79
C ILE A 410 18.35 17.87 -1.49
N THR A 411 18.39 18.14 -2.81
CA THR A 411 19.65 18.32 -3.55
C THR A 411 20.22 19.74 -3.40
N ARG A 412 19.47 20.72 -2.92
CA ARG A 412 19.99 22.09 -2.61
C ARG A 412 20.58 22.18 -1.21
N GLU A 413 20.20 21.29 -0.33
CA GLU A 413 20.66 21.22 1.06
C GLU A 413 21.93 20.36 1.22
N GLY A 414 22.31 19.58 0.22
CA GLY A 414 23.53 18.77 0.12
C GLY A 414 24.56 19.43 -0.76
#